data_a1e484f4d11dd5bd4c3dc5e5b46e44f5
#
_entry.id   a1e484f4d11dd5bd4c3dc5e5b46e44f5
#
_cell.length_a   1.000
_cell.length_b   1.000
_cell.length_c   1.000
_cell.angle_alpha   90.00
_cell.angle_beta   90.00
_cell.angle_gamma   90.00
#
_symmetry.space_group_name_H-M   'P 1'
#
loop_
_entity.id
_entity.type
_entity.pdbx_description
1 polymer ?
#
loop_
_entity_poly.entity_id
_entity_poly.type
_entity_poly.pdbx_seq_one_letter_code
_entity_poly.pdbx_strand_id
1 'polypeptide(L)'
;MRKNIYKPSAILLIVICIIISYMILNILKPIDKKYEKVLNENIIDLTNICDYLKSFDCDVRWDIYYTYNMKCYYKNGNSYVSEKKAVEDRNIINSLDHLSQKKFKNILKESNYILFVKNSSLNSSYGLIFSTNGEKPEIDENENGTTEIKNLPYKDWYMYKHHTK
;
A
#
# COMPACT_ATOMS: atom_id res chain seq x y z
N MET A 1 -5.01 59.37 -21.51
CA MET A 1 -4.41 58.04 -21.21
C MET A 1 -4.65 57.71 -19.75
N ARG A 2 -5.61 56.79 -19.43
CA ARG A 2 -5.77 56.27 -18.07
C ARG A 2 -4.81 55.13 -17.85
N LYS A 3 -3.80 55.32 -17.02
CA LYS A 3 -2.92 54.20 -16.56
C LYS A 3 -3.76 53.32 -15.64
N ASN A 4 -4.06 52.12 -16.09
CA ASN A 4 -4.60 51.05 -15.23
C ASN A 4 -3.50 50.66 -14.21
N ILE A 5 -3.55 51.25 -13.04
CA ILE A 5 -2.72 50.89 -11.91
C ILE A 5 -3.39 49.63 -11.31
N TYR A 6 -2.91 48.45 -11.71
CA TYR A 6 -3.28 47.23 -11.01
C TYR A 6 -2.82 47.36 -9.57
N LYS A 7 -3.75 47.43 -8.65
CA LYS A 7 -3.42 47.48 -7.21
C LYS A 7 -2.65 46.18 -6.86
N PRO A 8 -1.52 46.28 -6.17
CA PRO A 8 -0.69 45.10 -5.81
C PRO A 8 -1.48 44.03 -5.04
N SER A 9 -2.55 44.42 -4.34
CA SER A 9 -3.51 43.52 -3.68
C SER A 9 -4.25 42.57 -4.64
N ALA A 10 -4.54 43.01 -5.87
CA ALA A 10 -5.24 42.17 -6.86
C ALA A 10 -4.32 41.08 -7.41
N ILE A 11 -3.05 41.40 -7.64
CA ILE A 11 -2.07 40.41 -8.10
C ILE A 11 -1.83 39.36 -7.03
N LEU A 12 -1.70 39.76 -5.76
CA LEU A 12 -1.55 38.84 -4.63
C LEU A 12 -2.74 37.88 -4.51
N LEU A 13 -3.95 38.41 -4.67
CA LEU A 13 -5.17 37.59 -4.61
C LEU A 13 -5.23 36.55 -5.73
N ILE A 14 -4.83 36.92 -6.94
CA ILE A 14 -4.73 35.97 -8.08
C ILE A 14 -3.72 34.87 -7.79
N VAL A 15 -2.54 35.19 -7.28
CA VAL A 15 -1.50 34.21 -6.92
C VAL A 15 -2.00 33.24 -5.85
N ILE A 16 -2.66 33.75 -4.82
CA ILE A 16 -3.26 32.92 -3.77
C ILE A 16 -4.32 31.98 -4.34
N CYS A 17 -5.21 32.47 -5.20
CA CYS A 17 -6.21 31.63 -5.88
C CYS A 17 -5.59 30.52 -6.72
N ILE A 18 -4.50 30.82 -7.45
CA ILE A 18 -3.78 29.82 -8.24
C ILE A 18 -3.17 28.75 -7.34
N ILE A 19 -2.52 29.14 -6.23
CA ILE A 19 -1.94 28.20 -5.27
C ILE A 19 -3.02 27.32 -4.64
N ILE A 20 -4.13 27.89 -4.20
CA ILE A 20 -5.26 27.15 -3.63
C ILE A 20 -5.86 26.20 -4.67
N SER A 21 -6.07 26.63 -5.91
CA SER A 21 -6.58 25.78 -6.99
C SER A 21 -5.63 24.61 -7.28
N TYR A 22 -4.33 24.88 -7.30
CA TYR A 22 -3.31 23.83 -7.47
C TYR A 22 -3.31 22.84 -6.31
N MET A 23 -3.45 23.31 -5.08
CA MET A 23 -3.55 22.45 -3.89
C MET A 23 -4.83 21.60 -3.95
N ILE A 24 -5.98 22.19 -4.30
CA ILE A 24 -7.26 21.48 -4.43
C ILE A 24 -7.17 20.41 -5.53
N LEU A 25 -6.61 20.74 -6.70
CA LEU A 25 -6.42 19.79 -7.79
C LEU A 25 -5.49 18.62 -7.41
N ASN A 26 -4.49 18.85 -6.56
CA ASN A 26 -3.62 17.78 -6.07
C ASN A 26 -4.29 16.92 -4.99
N ILE A 27 -5.19 17.50 -4.19
CA ILE A 27 -6.00 16.79 -3.19
C ILE A 27 -7.10 15.96 -3.88
N LEU A 28 -7.67 16.49 -4.96
CA LEU A 28 -8.72 15.84 -5.75
C LEU A 28 -8.21 14.87 -6.80
N LYS A 29 -6.88 14.65 -6.92
CA LYS A 29 -6.39 13.56 -7.77
C LYS A 29 -7.05 12.27 -7.32
N PRO A 30 -7.72 11.54 -8.22
CA PRO A 30 -8.39 10.31 -7.83
C PRO A 30 -7.38 9.41 -7.15
N ILE A 31 -7.75 8.97 -5.95
CA ILE A 31 -6.92 8.12 -5.08
C ILE A 31 -6.38 6.93 -5.88
N ASP A 32 -7.18 6.41 -6.80
CA ASP A 32 -6.86 5.28 -7.67
C ASP A 32 -5.58 5.50 -8.51
N LYS A 33 -5.40 6.70 -9.10
CA LYS A 33 -4.18 7.01 -9.88
C LYS A 33 -2.90 7.02 -9.04
N LYS A 34 -2.99 7.35 -7.76
CA LYS A 34 -1.84 7.28 -6.85
C LYS A 34 -1.42 5.83 -6.60
N TYR A 35 -2.38 4.94 -6.40
CA TYR A 35 -2.09 3.52 -6.17
C TYR A 35 -1.62 2.82 -7.43
N GLU A 36 -2.22 3.15 -8.58
CA GLU A 36 -1.77 2.68 -9.87
C GLU A 36 -0.30 3.05 -10.12
N LYS A 37 0.08 4.30 -9.86
CA LYS A 37 1.46 4.75 -9.96
C LYS A 37 2.39 3.96 -9.01
N VAL A 38 1.97 3.77 -7.75
CA VAL A 38 2.74 2.99 -6.77
C VAL A 38 2.91 1.55 -7.23
N LEU A 39 1.87 0.92 -7.80
CA LEU A 39 1.95 -0.42 -8.34
C LEU A 39 2.92 -0.48 -9.52
N ASN A 40 2.76 0.40 -10.51
CA ASN A 40 3.61 0.44 -11.71
C ASN A 40 5.10 0.62 -11.40
N GLU A 41 5.42 1.49 -10.44
CA GLU A 41 6.80 1.77 -10.05
C GLU A 41 7.47 0.60 -9.29
N ASN A 42 6.68 -0.34 -8.76
CA ASN A 42 7.19 -1.41 -7.90
C ASN A 42 6.73 -2.81 -8.34
N ILE A 43 6.11 -2.94 -9.51
CA ILE A 43 5.45 -4.18 -9.94
C ILE A 43 6.38 -5.39 -9.97
N ILE A 44 7.64 -5.20 -10.37
CA ILE A 44 8.63 -6.28 -10.44
C ILE A 44 8.92 -6.81 -9.03
N ASP A 45 9.23 -5.93 -8.08
CA ASP A 45 9.56 -6.33 -6.72
C ASP A 45 8.37 -6.96 -6.01
N LEU A 46 7.18 -6.38 -6.20
CA LEU A 46 5.93 -6.90 -5.64
C LEU A 46 5.62 -8.30 -6.19
N THR A 47 5.82 -8.52 -7.50
CA THR A 47 5.58 -9.83 -8.13
C THR A 47 6.60 -10.86 -7.64
N ASN A 48 7.89 -10.52 -7.58
CA ASN A 48 8.92 -11.40 -7.04
C ASN A 48 8.57 -11.90 -5.63
N ILE A 49 8.11 -10.98 -4.77
CA ILE A 49 7.72 -11.33 -3.41
C ILE A 49 6.43 -12.15 -3.40
N CYS A 50 5.45 -11.84 -4.26
CA CYS A 50 4.25 -12.67 -4.37
C CYS A 50 4.58 -14.11 -4.76
N ASP A 51 5.43 -14.30 -5.77
CA ASP A 51 5.80 -15.63 -6.24
C ASP A 51 6.60 -16.41 -5.19
N TYR A 52 7.49 -15.73 -4.47
CA TYR A 52 8.19 -16.32 -3.33
C TYR A 52 7.20 -16.75 -2.23
N LEU A 53 6.27 -15.89 -1.83
CA LEU A 53 5.33 -16.18 -0.76
C LEU A 53 4.29 -17.24 -1.11
N LYS A 54 3.93 -17.40 -2.39
CA LYS A 54 3.03 -18.48 -2.85
C LYS A 54 3.60 -19.87 -2.57
N SER A 55 4.92 -20.02 -2.50
CA SER A 55 5.56 -21.32 -2.19
C SER A 55 5.38 -21.77 -0.75
N PHE A 56 4.90 -20.93 0.15
CA PHE A 56 4.67 -21.26 1.55
C PHE A 56 3.21 -21.64 1.81
N ASP A 57 3.02 -22.79 2.43
CA ASP A 57 1.70 -23.25 2.91
C ASP A 57 1.48 -22.79 4.36
N CYS A 58 1.56 -21.48 4.58
CA CYS A 58 1.33 -20.83 5.87
C CYS A 58 0.91 -19.38 5.69
N ASP A 59 0.25 -18.82 6.69
CA ASP A 59 0.08 -17.38 6.78
C ASP A 59 1.42 -16.74 7.14
N VAL A 60 1.72 -15.59 6.55
CA VAL A 60 2.98 -14.89 6.78
C VAL A 60 2.72 -13.49 7.30
N ARG A 61 3.47 -13.11 8.33
CA ARG A 61 3.60 -11.71 8.79
C ARG A 61 5.06 -11.31 8.72
N TRP A 62 5.33 -10.29 7.94
CA TRP A 62 6.67 -9.83 7.66
C TRP A 62 6.79 -8.33 7.82
N ASP A 63 7.57 -7.91 8.80
CA ASP A 63 7.95 -6.52 8.99
C ASP A 63 9.26 -6.27 8.22
N ILE A 64 9.13 -5.78 6.99
CA ILE A 64 10.25 -5.58 6.07
C ILE A 64 11.16 -4.41 6.47
N TYR A 65 10.71 -3.56 7.40
CA TYR A 65 11.50 -2.40 7.82
C TYR A 65 12.60 -2.77 8.81
N TYR A 66 12.41 -3.84 9.58
CA TYR A 66 13.30 -4.20 10.68
C TYR A 66 14.05 -5.51 10.48
N THR A 67 13.63 -6.38 9.60
CA THR A 67 14.20 -7.73 9.52
C THR A 67 13.95 -8.44 8.19
N TYR A 68 14.95 -9.22 7.76
CA TYR A 68 14.80 -10.23 6.70
C TYR A 68 14.20 -11.55 7.20
N ASN A 69 13.75 -11.61 8.46
CA ASN A 69 13.07 -12.77 9.01
C ASN A 69 11.56 -12.56 8.93
N MET A 70 10.87 -13.48 8.30
CA MET A 70 9.41 -13.52 8.30
C MET A 70 8.91 -14.46 9.40
N LYS A 71 7.69 -14.22 9.89
CA LYS A 71 6.95 -15.14 10.78
C LYS A 71 5.94 -15.91 9.96
N CYS A 72 6.05 -17.23 9.96
CA CYS A 72 5.08 -18.14 9.39
C CYS A 72 4.14 -18.64 10.48
N TYR A 73 2.85 -18.67 10.22
CA TYR A 73 1.82 -19.14 11.14
C TYR A 73 1.13 -20.34 10.53
N TYR A 74 1.27 -21.48 11.17
CA TYR A 74 0.66 -22.74 10.76
C TYR A 74 -0.56 -23.02 11.63
N LYS A 75 -1.68 -23.35 10.99
CA LYS A 75 -2.87 -23.80 11.71
C LYS A 75 -2.65 -25.23 12.22
N ASN A 76 -2.72 -25.42 13.52
CA ASN A 76 -2.63 -26.73 14.17
C ASN A 76 -3.88 -26.97 15.00
N GLY A 77 -4.90 -27.59 14.39
CA GLY A 77 -6.24 -27.72 14.97
C GLY A 77 -6.87 -26.34 15.24
N ASN A 78 -7.17 -26.04 16.50
CA ASN A 78 -7.75 -24.76 16.93
C ASN A 78 -6.70 -23.71 17.37
N SER A 79 -5.40 -24.00 17.23
CA SER A 79 -4.31 -23.10 17.61
C SER A 79 -3.42 -22.76 16.42
N TYR A 80 -2.61 -21.70 16.57
CA TYR A 80 -1.58 -21.34 15.60
C TYR A 80 -0.20 -21.54 16.22
N VAL A 81 0.69 -22.17 15.47
CA VAL A 81 2.11 -22.28 15.81
C VAL A 81 2.86 -21.32 14.91
N SER A 82 3.75 -20.51 15.47
CA SER A 82 4.56 -19.58 14.68
C SER A 82 6.01 -19.99 14.64
N GLU A 83 6.63 -19.85 13.47
CA GLU A 83 8.04 -20.09 13.22
C GLU A 83 8.67 -18.86 12.56
N LYS A 84 9.92 -18.55 12.91
CA LYS A 84 10.71 -17.55 12.20
C LYS A 84 11.49 -18.22 11.08
N LYS A 85 11.35 -17.70 9.85
CA LYS A 85 12.15 -18.15 8.69
C LYS A 85 13.03 -17.01 8.20
N ALA A 86 14.32 -17.25 8.07
CA ALA A 86 15.24 -16.32 7.42
C ALA A 86 15.03 -16.37 5.90
N VAL A 87 15.13 -15.22 5.26
CA VAL A 87 15.12 -15.11 3.80
C VAL A 87 16.56 -15.10 3.33
N GLU A 88 16.94 -16.09 2.54
CA GLU A 88 18.29 -16.28 2.02
C GLU A 88 18.42 -15.91 0.53
N ASP A 89 17.29 -15.86 -0.17
CA ASP A 89 17.27 -15.48 -1.59
C ASP A 89 17.62 -14.00 -1.77
N ARG A 90 18.76 -13.75 -2.43
CA ARG A 90 19.26 -12.39 -2.69
C ARG A 90 18.31 -11.54 -3.53
N ASN A 91 17.58 -12.14 -4.47
CA ASN A 91 16.65 -11.39 -5.30
C ASN A 91 15.47 -10.90 -4.43
N ILE A 92 15.00 -11.74 -3.52
CA ILE A 92 13.94 -11.36 -2.57
C ILE A 92 14.43 -10.29 -1.59
N ILE A 93 15.65 -10.43 -1.06
CA ILE A 93 16.27 -9.42 -0.19
C ILE A 93 16.36 -8.07 -0.92
N ASN A 94 16.84 -8.04 -2.17
CA ASN A 94 16.92 -6.81 -2.97
C ASN A 94 15.54 -6.19 -3.20
N SER A 95 14.53 -7.00 -3.51
CA SER A 95 13.15 -6.53 -3.67
C SER A 95 12.59 -5.94 -2.37
N LEU A 96 12.87 -6.56 -1.23
CA LEU A 96 12.47 -6.04 0.09
C LEU A 96 13.14 -4.71 0.40
N ASP A 97 14.45 -4.59 0.16
CA ASP A 97 15.19 -3.35 0.37
C ASP A 97 14.63 -2.22 -0.49
N HIS A 98 14.34 -2.51 -1.76
CA HIS A 98 13.73 -1.52 -2.64
C HIS A 98 12.34 -1.11 -2.14
N LEU A 99 11.48 -2.06 -1.76
CA LEU A 99 10.15 -1.74 -1.22
C LEU A 99 10.22 -0.98 0.09
N SER A 100 11.18 -1.29 0.98
CA SER A 100 11.37 -0.57 2.24
C SER A 100 11.76 0.89 1.98
N GLN A 101 12.65 1.17 1.02
CA GLN A 101 13.00 2.52 0.58
C GLN A 101 11.78 3.26 -0.01
N LYS A 102 10.83 2.57 -0.62
CA LYS A 102 9.55 3.10 -1.10
C LYS A 102 8.48 3.21 0.00
N LYS A 103 8.88 3.04 1.27
CA LYS A 103 8.03 3.16 2.47
C LYS A 103 6.96 2.07 2.61
N PHE A 104 7.16 0.91 2.01
CA PHE A 104 6.42 -0.27 2.43
C PHE A 104 6.95 -0.73 3.79
N LYS A 105 6.07 -1.20 4.67
CA LYS A 105 6.41 -1.54 6.06
C LYS A 105 6.20 -3.02 6.35
N ASN A 106 5.03 -3.50 6.00
CA ASN A 106 4.61 -4.86 6.35
C ASN A 106 4.08 -5.59 5.13
N ILE A 107 4.32 -6.90 5.10
CA ILE A 107 3.69 -7.84 4.18
C ILE A 107 2.94 -8.85 5.02
N LEU A 108 1.67 -9.07 4.66
CA LEU A 108 0.80 -10.06 5.26
C LEU A 108 0.35 -11.00 4.16
N LYS A 109 0.58 -12.30 4.31
CA LYS A 109 0.01 -13.33 3.44
C LYS A 109 -1.02 -14.11 4.24
N GLU A 110 -2.18 -14.22 3.68
CA GLU A 110 -3.24 -15.12 4.11
C GLU A 110 -3.62 -16.09 2.98
N SER A 111 -4.54 -16.97 3.21
CA SER A 111 -4.85 -18.07 2.27
C SER A 111 -5.13 -17.60 0.84
N ASN A 112 -5.83 -16.48 0.66
CA ASN A 112 -6.33 -16.02 -0.65
C ASN A 112 -5.78 -14.66 -1.09
N TYR A 113 -4.92 -14.01 -0.29
CA TYR A 113 -4.32 -12.73 -0.67
C TYR A 113 -2.95 -12.47 -0.02
N ILE A 114 -2.21 -11.53 -0.62
CA ILE A 114 -0.99 -10.95 -0.07
C ILE A 114 -1.19 -9.44 0.01
N LEU A 115 -1.10 -8.88 1.21
CA LEU A 115 -1.26 -7.46 1.49
C LEU A 115 0.10 -6.81 1.73
N PHE A 116 0.41 -5.77 0.97
CA PHE A 116 1.58 -4.91 1.11
C PHE A 116 1.17 -3.59 1.74
N VAL A 117 1.46 -3.40 3.02
CA VAL A 117 1.15 -2.17 3.73
C VAL A 117 2.25 -1.14 3.47
N LYS A 118 1.88 -0.03 2.83
CA LYS A 118 2.82 1.04 2.49
C LYS A 118 2.96 2.07 3.58
N ASN A 119 1.86 2.45 4.23
CA ASN A 119 1.86 3.43 5.32
C ASN A 119 0.80 3.05 6.34
N SER A 120 1.10 3.31 7.58
CA SER A 120 0.16 3.20 8.68
C SER A 120 0.32 4.40 9.59
N SER A 121 -0.79 5.01 9.97
CA SER A 121 -0.90 5.99 11.05
C SER A 121 -1.79 5.40 12.13
N LEU A 122 -1.96 6.11 13.25
CA LEU A 122 -2.84 5.65 14.34
C LEU A 122 -4.24 5.32 13.86
N ASN A 123 -4.75 6.05 12.86
CA ASN A 123 -6.15 5.98 12.43
C ASN A 123 -6.32 5.51 10.97
N SER A 124 -5.24 5.18 10.26
CA SER A 124 -5.37 4.70 8.87
C SER A 124 -4.15 3.92 8.41
N SER A 125 -4.40 2.90 7.60
CA SER A 125 -3.39 2.20 6.84
C SER A 125 -3.79 2.10 5.37
N TYR A 126 -2.82 2.06 4.47
CA TYR A 126 -3.07 1.86 3.05
C TYR A 126 -1.94 1.06 2.38
N GLY A 127 -2.26 0.43 1.29
CA GLY A 127 -1.33 -0.41 0.55
C GLY A 127 -1.90 -1.02 -0.71
N LEU A 128 -1.31 -2.12 -1.12
CA LEU A 128 -1.67 -2.92 -2.28
C LEU A 128 -2.01 -4.33 -1.84
N ILE A 129 -2.97 -4.95 -2.51
CA ILE A 129 -3.31 -6.36 -2.31
C ILE A 129 -3.14 -7.09 -3.63
N PHE A 130 -2.53 -8.26 -3.57
CA PHE A 130 -2.52 -9.24 -4.63
C PHE A 130 -3.43 -10.40 -4.25
N SER A 131 -4.43 -10.71 -5.08
CA SER A 131 -5.26 -11.90 -4.91
C SER A 131 -4.55 -13.13 -5.44
N THR A 132 -4.51 -14.19 -4.63
CA THR A 132 -3.85 -15.46 -5.02
C THR A 132 -4.81 -16.43 -5.73
N ASN A 133 -6.11 -16.21 -5.63
CA ASN A 133 -7.16 -17.04 -6.23
C ASN A 133 -7.94 -16.36 -7.37
N GLY A 134 -7.61 -15.10 -7.69
CA GLY A 134 -8.27 -14.31 -8.73
C GLY A 134 -9.59 -13.66 -8.32
N GLU A 135 -10.02 -13.85 -7.07
CA GLU A 135 -11.23 -13.24 -6.52
C GLU A 135 -10.89 -11.96 -5.76
N LYS A 136 -11.86 -11.06 -5.64
CA LYS A 136 -11.69 -9.87 -4.81
C LYS A 136 -11.50 -10.28 -3.35
N PRO A 137 -10.38 -9.89 -2.71
CA PRO A 137 -10.14 -10.25 -1.33
C PRO A 137 -11.19 -9.68 -0.39
N GLU A 138 -11.65 -10.49 0.55
CA GLU A 138 -12.43 -10.06 1.70
C GLU A 138 -11.47 -9.97 2.89
N ILE A 139 -11.36 -8.79 3.48
CA ILE A 139 -10.58 -8.57 4.69
C ILE A 139 -11.59 -8.40 5.81
N ASP A 140 -11.48 -9.25 6.83
CA ASP A 140 -12.35 -9.16 8.00
C ASP A 140 -12.26 -7.75 8.61
N GLU A 141 -13.38 -7.04 8.59
CA GLU A 141 -13.51 -5.76 9.24
C GLU A 141 -13.54 -6.01 10.75
N ASN A 142 -12.43 -5.75 11.42
CA ASN A 142 -12.47 -5.63 12.88
C ASN A 142 -13.51 -4.56 13.23
N GLU A 143 -14.29 -4.77 14.27
CA GLU A 143 -15.44 -3.97 14.71
C GLU A 143 -15.18 -2.44 14.82
N ASN A 144 -13.93 -2.00 14.69
CA ASN A 144 -13.46 -0.65 14.93
C ASN A 144 -13.02 0.11 13.66
N GLY A 145 -13.38 -0.33 12.46
CA GLY A 145 -12.90 0.37 11.26
C GLY A 145 -13.72 0.12 10.01
N THR A 146 -13.36 0.83 8.94
CA THR A 146 -13.89 0.63 7.58
C THR A 146 -12.76 0.33 6.62
N THR A 147 -12.93 -0.72 5.82
CA THR A 147 -11.95 -1.14 4.81
C THR A 147 -12.49 -0.87 3.40
N GLU A 148 -11.73 -0.17 2.60
CA GLU A 148 -12.02 0.10 1.20
C GLU A 148 -11.06 -0.69 0.32
N ILE A 149 -11.61 -1.57 -0.54
CA ILE A 149 -10.84 -2.35 -1.52
C ILE A 149 -11.38 -2.04 -2.91
N LYS A 150 -10.52 -1.54 -3.82
CA LYS A 150 -10.86 -1.22 -5.21
C LYS A 150 -9.91 -1.92 -6.16
N ASN A 151 -10.44 -2.33 -7.31
CA ASN A 151 -9.65 -2.90 -8.40
C ASN A 151 -8.64 -1.89 -8.93
N LEU A 152 -7.45 -2.37 -9.26
CA LEU A 152 -6.47 -1.65 -10.05
C LEU A 152 -6.49 -2.15 -11.51
N PRO A 153 -5.90 -1.44 -12.48
CA PRO A 153 -5.93 -1.84 -13.90
C PRO A 153 -5.09 -3.09 -14.22
N TYR A 154 -4.49 -3.70 -13.23
CA TYR A 154 -3.75 -4.95 -13.33
C TYR A 154 -4.58 -6.09 -12.75
N LYS A 155 -4.61 -7.22 -13.46
CA LYS A 155 -5.31 -8.40 -13.00
C LYS A 155 -4.83 -8.82 -11.61
N ASP A 156 -5.76 -9.16 -10.74
CA ASP A 156 -5.56 -9.66 -9.38
C ASP A 156 -4.92 -8.64 -8.41
N TRP A 157 -4.76 -7.37 -8.83
CA TRP A 157 -4.25 -6.29 -7.98
C TRP A 157 -5.35 -5.33 -7.56
N TYR A 158 -5.32 -4.95 -6.28
CA TYR A 158 -6.29 -4.07 -5.63
C TYR A 158 -5.57 -3.03 -4.80
N MET A 159 -6.18 -1.86 -4.66
CA MET A 159 -5.80 -0.94 -3.59
C MET A 159 -6.50 -1.32 -2.30
N TYR A 160 -5.83 -1.07 -1.20
CA TYR A 160 -6.33 -1.26 0.16
C TYR A 160 -6.23 0.05 0.93
N LYS A 161 -7.29 0.38 1.66
CA LYS A 161 -7.31 1.49 2.59
C LYS A 161 -8.20 1.13 3.77
N HIS A 162 -7.65 1.25 4.97
CA HIS A 162 -8.37 1.00 6.21
C HIS A 162 -8.34 2.26 7.09
N HIS A 163 -9.47 2.60 7.67
CA HIS A 163 -9.64 3.65 8.65
C HIS A 163 -10.15 3.06 9.95
N THR A 164 -9.42 3.29 11.04
CA THR A 164 -9.88 3.01 12.39
C THR A 164 -10.77 4.17 12.86
N LYS A 165 -11.86 3.87 13.52
CA LYS A 165 -12.74 4.86 14.15
C LYS A 165 -12.15 5.40 15.42
#